data_d88bf5007304f0151f85221517681508
#
_entry.id   d88bf5007304f0151f85221517681508
#
_cell.length_a   1.000
_cell.length_b   1.000
_cell.length_c   1.000
_cell.angle_alpha   90.00
_cell.angle_beta   90.00
_cell.angle_gamma   90.00
#
_symmetry.space_group_name_H-M   'P 1'
#
loop_
_entity.id
_entity.type
_entity.pdbx_description
1 polymer ?
#
loop_
_entity_poly.entity_id
_entity_poly.type
_entity_poly.pdbx_seq_one_letter_code
_entity_poly.pdbx_strand_id
1 'polypeptide(L)'
;MPLIMTVGYKADVYLVGSKGIGQYGGYESFVQKLLEYHEKNKEVRYHVACKKNGDGCMDVSKLRGASNVIDNRFTYCGADCFLIGVPTWLRAAQAIFYDIAALRECCRHIRTNGVRHPIVYIMACRIGPFMHGYVKEIHKAGGKVYLNPDGHEWKRSKWSAPVRRYWKESERMMVRHADLVICDSVNIEKYIQTEYRRYNPATTFIAYGAEIRPSVLTDDAPEFVGWQKRHGLSVAYFTVVGRCVPENNLETIIREFMKSRTNKDLAIITTDNDSMLRELEEKLHYSRDKRIKFVGTVYDQELLKKIREKSCGYFHGHSVGGTNPSLLEALGSTKLNMLLDVCFNREVAEDAALYWNKEDGDLAALIDRADAMSKKAIEELGNKAKVRVSNAYSWERISSRYLHVFTV
;
A
#
# COMPACT_ATOMS: atom_id res chain seq x y z
N MET A 1 6.49 -3.70 49.66
CA MET A 1 6.76 -3.79 48.24
C MET A 1 5.43 -3.63 47.50
N PRO A 2 5.17 -2.58 46.72
CA PRO A 2 3.94 -2.53 45.93
C PRO A 2 4.08 -3.57 44.81
N LEU A 3 3.08 -4.45 44.67
CA LEU A 3 2.89 -5.27 43.47
C LEU A 3 2.82 -4.34 42.25
N ILE A 4 3.86 -4.33 41.45
CA ILE A 4 3.80 -3.81 40.10
C ILE A 4 2.86 -4.76 39.37
N MET A 5 1.60 -4.36 39.21
CA MET A 5 0.70 -5.01 38.25
C MET A 5 1.38 -4.90 36.88
N THR A 6 2.00 -5.95 36.43
CA THR A 6 2.37 -6.10 35.03
C THR A 6 1.09 -6.09 34.24
N VAL A 7 0.80 -4.98 33.58
CA VAL A 7 -0.25 -4.92 32.57
C VAL A 7 0.15 -5.93 31.51
N GLY A 8 -0.39 -7.14 31.60
CA GLY A 8 -0.12 -8.20 30.64
C GLY A 8 -0.76 -7.86 29.31
N TYR A 9 0.01 -7.84 28.24
CA TYR A 9 -0.54 -7.80 26.88
C TYR A 9 -1.46 -9.02 26.67
N LYS A 10 -2.58 -8.80 25.95
CA LYS A 10 -3.51 -9.89 25.61
C LYS A 10 -2.98 -10.75 24.46
N ALA A 11 -2.19 -10.16 23.56
CA ALA A 11 -1.63 -10.85 22.40
C ALA A 11 -0.21 -10.39 22.07
N ASP A 12 0.63 -11.33 21.64
CA ASP A 12 1.91 -11.08 20.97
C ASP A 12 1.72 -11.27 19.47
N VAL A 13 1.91 -10.18 18.69
CA VAL A 13 1.70 -10.17 17.24
C VAL A 13 3.02 -9.93 16.51
N TYR A 14 3.40 -10.90 15.67
CA TYR A 14 4.59 -10.86 14.84
C TYR A 14 4.22 -10.45 13.43
N LEU A 15 4.78 -9.33 12.93
CA LEU A 15 4.54 -8.82 11.58
C LEU A 15 5.71 -9.19 10.67
N VAL A 16 5.41 -9.94 9.58
CA VAL A 16 6.37 -10.43 8.60
C VAL A 16 5.95 -10.06 7.20
N GLY A 17 6.89 -9.68 6.33
CA GLY A 17 6.63 -9.40 4.90
C GLY A 17 6.75 -7.93 4.52
N SER A 18 6.68 -6.99 5.48
CA SER A 18 7.15 -5.62 5.28
C SER A 18 8.67 -5.57 5.29
N LYS A 19 9.28 -4.74 4.43
CA LYS A 19 10.74 -4.56 4.42
C LYS A 19 11.23 -3.64 5.54
N GLY A 20 10.35 -2.83 6.11
CA GLY A 20 10.69 -1.88 7.17
C GLY A 20 9.51 -1.04 7.60
N ILE A 21 9.81 0.05 8.29
CA ILE A 21 8.85 1.01 8.84
C ILE A 21 9.25 2.40 8.33
N GLY A 22 8.27 3.23 7.93
CA GLY A 22 8.54 4.61 7.49
C GLY A 22 9.17 4.76 6.11
N GLN A 23 9.17 3.72 5.31
CA GLN A 23 9.65 3.73 3.93
C GLN A 23 8.48 3.82 2.95
N TYR A 24 8.79 4.20 1.71
CA TYR A 24 7.82 4.19 0.63
C TYR A 24 7.46 2.75 0.23
N GLY A 25 6.21 2.36 0.52
CA GLY A 25 5.69 1.04 0.18
C GLY A 25 4.35 0.79 0.88
N GLY A 26 3.48 -0.02 0.28
CA GLY A 26 2.15 -0.30 0.82
C GLY A 26 2.20 -0.95 2.20
N TYR A 27 3.00 -2.00 2.35
CA TYR A 27 3.15 -2.69 3.64
C TYR A 27 3.95 -1.87 4.66
N GLU A 28 4.97 -1.16 4.22
CA GLU A 28 5.80 -0.31 5.07
C GLU A 28 4.99 0.82 5.71
N SER A 29 4.16 1.49 4.91
CA SER A 29 3.23 2.51 5.38
C SER A 29 2.13 1.94 6.27
N PHE A 30 1.59 0.76 5.91
CA PHE A 30 0.59 0.07 6.69
C PHE A 30 1.11 -0.30 8.09
N VAL A 31 2.28 -0.94 8.18
CA VAL A 31 2.89 -1.33 9.46
C VAL A 31 3.17 -0.10 10.31
N GLN A 32 3.75 0.96 9.73
CA GLN A 32 3.99 2.20 10.44
C GLN A 32 2.70 2.76 11.06
N LYS A 33 1.67 2.93 10.26
CA LYS A 33 0.38 3.47 10.72
C LYS A 33 -0.28 2.59 11.77
N LEU A 34 -0.27 1.28 11.59
CA LEU A 34 -0.81 0.35 12.57
C LEU A 34 -0.12 0.50 13.94
N LEU A 35 1.21 0.62 13.95
CA LEU A 35 1.98 0.82 15.19
C LEU A 35 1.70 2.18 15.81
N GLU A 36 1.65 3.27 15.02
CA GLU A 36 1.34 4.63 15.50
C GLU A 36 -0.04 4.68 16.16
N TYR A 37 -1.06 4.08 15.54
CA TYR A 37 -2.43 4.06 16.08
C TYR A 37 -2.59 3.14 17.30
N HIS A 38 -1.74 2.12 17.43
CA HIS A 38 -1.77 1.20 18.57
C HIS A 38 -0.73 1.54 19.66
N GLU A 39 0.08 2.58 19.51
CA GLU A 39 1.15 2.93 20.47
C GLU A 39 0.64 3.05 21.92
N LYS A 40 -0.52 3.67 22.09
CA LYS A 40 -1.15 3.87 23.41
C LYS A 40 -1.93 2.66 23.89
N ASN A 41 -2.15 1.68 23.02
CA ASN A 41 -2.91 0.48 23.35
C ASN A 41 -1.98 -0.57 23.98
N LYS A 42 -2.32 -1.01 25.19
CA LYS A 42 -1.55 -2.02 25.94
C LYS A 42 -2.09 -3.44 25.75
N GLU A 43 -3.00 -3.68 24.80
CA GLU A 43 -3.57 -5.00 24.59
C GLU A 43 -2.69 -5.89 23.69
N VAL A 44 -1.97 -5.28 22.74
CA VAL A 44 -1.13 -5.99 21.78
C VAL A 44 0.31 -5.57 21.90
N ARG A 45 1.21 -6.56 21.98
CA ARG A 45 2.65 -6.35 21.87
C ARG A 45 3.11 -6.75 20.47
N TYR A 46 3.69 -5.82 19.75
CA TYR A 46 4.16 -6.05 18.39
C TYR A 46 5.63 -6.43 18.33
N HIS A 47 5.93 -7.39 17.44
CA HIS A 47 7.27 -7.79 17.03
C HIS A 47 7.38 -7.67 15.53
N VAL A 48 8.25 -6.80 15.01
CA VAL A 48 8.28 -6.44 13.59
C VAL A 48 9.59 -6.84 12.94
N ALA A 49 9.51 -7.70 11.92
CA ALA A 49 10.65 -8.01 11.08
C ALA A 49 10.92 -6.87 10.10
N CYS A 50 12.17 -6.39 10.04
CA CYS A 50 12.64 -5.38 9.11
C CYS A 50 13.85 -5.89 8.32
N LYS A 51 13.98 -5.52 7.06
CA LYS A 51 15.08 -5.95 6.21
C LYS A 51 16.33 -5.10 6.45
N LYS A 52 17.46 -5.72 6.77
CA LYS A 52 18.71 -5.05 7.14
C LYS A 52 19.50 -4.54 5.93
N ASN A 53 19.47 -5.28 4.80
CA ASN A 53 20.33 -5.01 3.66
C ASN A 53 19.69 -5.43 2.32
N GLY A 54 20.26 -4.97 1.21
CA GLY A 54 19.72 -5.21 -0.15
C GLY A 54 18.57 -4.28 -0.52
N ASP A 55 17.86 -4.58 -1.62
CA ASP A 55 16.84 -3.68 -2.18
C ASP A 55 15.70 -3.40 -1.20
N GLY A 56 15.45 -2.11 -0.96
CA GLY A 56 14.42 -1.64 -0.04
C GLY A 56 14.71 -1.94 1.43
N CYS A 57 15.97 -2.13 1.82
CA CYS A 57 16.36 -2.30 3.21
C CYS A 57 16.05 -1.06 4.04
N MET A 58 15.85 -1.27 5.33
CA MET A 58 15.57 -0.22 6.27
C MET A 58 16.85 0.46 6.75
N ASP A 59 16.82 1.78 6.79
CA ASP A 59 17.82 2.59 7.48
C ASP A 59 17.18 3.15 8.77
N VAL A 60 17.52 2.53 9.90
CA VAL A 60 16.94 2.90 11.22
C VAL A 60 17.29 4.35 11.59
N SER A 61 18.44 4.89 11.15
CA SER A 61 18.86 6.26 11.46
C SER A 61 17.91 7.32 10.87
N LYS A 62 17.17 6.96 9.82
CA LYS A 62 16.19 7.83 9.16
C LYS A 62 14.78 7.72 9.75
N LEU A 63 14.52 6.72 10.60
CA LEU A 63 13.22 6.53 11.22
C LEU A 63 13.08 7.44 12.44
N ARG A 64 12.30 8.50 12.32
CA ARG A 64 11.97 9.37 13.46
C ARG A 64 11.17 8.59 14.51
N GLY A 65 11.60 8.65 15.76
CA GLY A 65 10.96 7.94 16.88
C GLY A 65 11.53 6.53 17.14
N ALA A 66 12.50 6.06 16.35
CA ALA A 66 13.26 4.87 16.71
C ALA A 66 14.07 5.11 18.00
N SER A 67 14.05 4.13 18.90
CA SER A 67 14.78 4.16 20.17
C SER A 67 15.39 2.80 20.49
N ASN A 68 16.23 2.71 21.52
CA ASN A 68 16.87 1.47 21.99
C ASN A 68 17.55 0.68 20.85
N VAL A 69 18.27 1.39 19.97
CA VAL A 69 18.96 0.78 18.83
C VAL A 69 20.20 0.05 19.34
N ILE A 70 20.16 -1.28 19.37
CA ILE A 70 21.25 -2.16 19.81
C ILE A 70 21.38 -3.31 18.79
N ASP A 71 22.55 -3.42 18.17
CA ASP A 71 22.86 -4.44 17.17
C ASP A 71 21.83 -4.52 16.02
N ASN A 72 21.01 -5.55 16.04
CA ASN A 72 19.97 -5.80 15.04
C ASN A 72 18.57 -5.59 15.61
N ARG A 73 18.42 -4.83 16.68
CA ARG A 73 17.14 -4.54 17.32
C ARG A 73 16.95 -3.05 17.57
N PHE A 74 15.71 -2.62 17.55
CA PHE A 74 15.30 -1.27 17.92
C PHE A 74 13.85 -1.27 18.37
N THR A 75 13.41 -0.20 19.00
CA THR A 75 12.01 0.01 19.42
C THR A 75 11.39 1.12 18.60
N TYR A 76 10.14 0.92 18.13
CA TYR A 76 9.35 1.95 17.48
C TYR A 76 7.89 1.86 17.93
N CYS A 77 7.30 2.97 18.43
CA CYS A 77 5.95 3.01 18.98
C CYS A 77 5.66 1.84 19.96
N GLY A 78 6.64 1.49 20.80
CA GLY A 78 6.53 0.38 21.75
C GLY A 78 6.68 -1.03 21.15
N ALA A 79 6.81 -1.18 19.84
CA ALA A 79 7.06 -2.45 19.18
C ALA A 79 8.55 -2.86 19.26
N ASP A 80 8.80 -4.14 19.44
CA ASP A 80 10.14 -4.76 19.33
C ASP A 80 10.43 -5.05 17.85
N CYS A 81 11.35 -4.30 17.25
CA CYS A 81 11.71 -4.42 15.86
C CYS A 81 13.06 -5.10 15.69
N PHE A 82 13.20 -5.98 14.71
CA PHE A 82 14.43 -6.72 14.47
C PHE A 82 14.83 -6.75 13.01
N LEU A 83 16.14 -6.56 12.77
CA LEU A 83 16.72 -6.45 11.44
C LEU A 83 17.19 -7.81 10.93
N ILE A 84 16.67 -8.22 9.78
CA ILE A 84 16.98 -9.48 9.12
C ILE A 84 17.91 -9.24 7.92
N GLY A 85 19.11 -9.79 7.98
CA GLY A 85 20.05 -9.80 6.85
C GLY A 85 19.69 -10.86 5.83
N VAL A 86 19.87 -10.53 4.54
CA VAL A 86 19.69 -11.47 3.42
C VAL A 86 20.88 -11.46 2.51
N PRO A 87 21.22 -12.59 1.85
CA PRO A 87 22.27 -12.62 0.85
C PRO A 87 21.92 -11.73 -0.36
N THR A 88 22.76 -10.73 -0.64
CA THR A 88 22.47 -9.72 -1.69
C THR A 88 22.52 -10.29 -3.10
N TRP A 89 23.27 -11.37 -3.32
CA TRP A 89 23.39 -12.06 -4.61
C TRP A 89 22.08 -12.73 -5.07
N LEU A 90 21.09 -12.93 -4.17
CA LEU A 90 19.80 -13.55 -4.50
C LEU A 90 18.87 -12.68 -5.37
N ARG A 91 19.21 -11.42 -5.65
CA ARG A 91 18.44 -10.50 -6.51
C ARG A 91 16.93 -10.58 -6.24
N ALA A 92 16.12 -10.94 -7.23
CA ALA A 92 14.65 -11.01 -7.10
C ALA A 92 14.15 -12.01 -6.05
N ALA A 93 14.92 -13.06 -5.72
CA ALA A 93 14.57 -14.01 -4.69
C ALA A 93 14.77 -13.50 -3.25
N GLN A 94 15.42 -12.33 -3.06
CA GLN A 94 15.65 -11.77 -1.72
C GLN A 94 14.39 -11.67 -0.87
N ALA A 95 13.23 -11.35 -1.48
CA ALA A 95 11.98 -11.22 -0.74
C ALA A 95 11.51 -12.55 -0.13
N ILE A 96 11.69 -13.66 -0.85
CA ILE A 96 11.36 -15.01 -0.38
C ILE A 96 12.29 -15.39 0.78
N PHE A 97 13.60 -15.20 0.61
CA PHE A 97 14.58 -15.53 1.65
C PHE A 97 14.44 -14.65 2.88
N TYR A 98 14.07 -13.39 2.70
CA TYR A 98 13.78 -12.47 3.81
C TYR A 98 12.61 -12.98 4.65
N ASP A 99 11.49 -13.33 4.03
CA ASP A 99 10.31 -13.82 4.77
C ASP A 99 10.61 -15.15 5.49
N ILE A 100 11.37 -16.05 4.86
CA ILE A 100 11.82 -17.32 5.49
C ILE A 100 12.70 -17.02 6.72
N ALA A 101 13.67 -16.12 6.59
CA ALA A 101 14.58 -15.78 7.68
C ALA A 101 13.85 -15.04 8.81
N ALA A 102 12.90 -14.17 8.47
CA ALA A 102 12.05 -13.47 9.41
C ALA A 102 11.17 -14.45 10.21
N LEU A 103 10.51 -15.41 9.57
CA LEU A 103 9.73 -16.44 10.25
C LEU A 103 10.59 -17.34 11.14
N ARG A 104 11.79 -17.69 10.70
CA ARG A 104 12.73 -18.45 11.52
C ARG A 104 13.06 -17.69 12.81
N GLU A 105 13.32 -16.39 12.69
CA GLU A 105 13.60 -15.54 13.85
C GLU A 105 12.37 -15.41 14.75
N CYS A 106 11.16 -15.23 14.20
CA CYS A 106 9.91 -15.24 14.97
C CYS A 106 9.74 -16.54 15.76
N CYS A 107 9.87 -17.69 15.11
CA CYS A 107 9.77 -19.01 15.76
C CYS A 107 10.84 -19.19 16.85
N ARG A 108 12.08 -18.73 16.59
CA ARG A 108 13.15 -18.74 17.57
C ARG A 108 12.79 -17.89 18.79
N HIS A 109 12.31 -16.65 18.57
CA HIS A 109 11.90 -15.73 19.63
C HIS A 109 10.75 -16.30 20.46
N ILE A 110 9.70 -16.83 19.82
CA ILE A 110 8.55 -17.48 20.46
C ILE A 110 9.03 -18.59 21.40
N ARG A 111 9.88 -19.48 20.90
CA ARG A 111 10.39 -20.63 21.69
C ARG A 111 11.30 -20.20 22.82
N THR A 112 12.26 -19.28 22.56
CA THR A 112 13.25 -18.86 23.57
C THR A 112 12.61 -18.10 24.72
N ASN A 113 11.58 -17.28 24.43
CA ASN A 113 10.90 -16.47 25.43
C ASN A 113 9.62 -17.11 25.99
N GLY A 114 9.30 -18.34 25.58
CA GLY A 114 8.13 -19.07 26.06
C GLY A 114 6.80 -18.36 25.74
N VAL A 115 6.73 -17.63 24.63
CA VAL A 115 5.52 -16.88 24.21
C VAL A 115 4.39 -17.87 23.94
N ARG A 116 3.24 -17.65 24.56
CA ARG A 116 2.04 -18.47 24.42
C ARG A 116 1.02 -17.76 23.54
N HIS A 117 0.33 -18.53 22.70
CA HIS A 117 -0.72 -18.05 21.79
C HIS A 117 -0.30 -16.87 20.88
N PRO A 118 0.93 -16.90 20.29
CA PRO A 118 1.36 -15.82 19.41
C PRO A 118 0.52 -15.79 18.15
N ILE A 119 0.33 -14.60 17.58
CA ILE A 119 -0.20 -14.42 16.24
C ILE A 119 0.94 -14.03 15.31
N VAL A 120 1.15 -14.79 14.24
CA VAL A 120 2.12 -14.45 13.21
C VAL A 120 1.36 -14.00 11.96
N TYR A 121 1.41 -12.69 11.65
CA TYR A 121 0.73 -12.09 10.52
C TYR A 121 1.72 -11.91 9.37
N ILE A 122 1.50 -12.63 8.28
CA ILE A 122 2.38 -12.68 7.11
C ILE A 122 1.73 -11.87 5.98
N MET A 123 2.47 -10.92 5.45
CA MET A 123 2.05 -10.06 4.35
C MET A 123 2.64 -10.55 3.03
N ALA A 124 1.77 -10.86 2.06
CA ALA A 124 2.03 -11.46 0.76
C ALA A 124 2.34 -12.97 0.77
N CYS A 125 2.01 -13.61 -0.35
CA CYS A 125 2.08 -15.08 -0.49
C CYS A 125 3.39 -15.56 -1.12
N ARG A 126 4.56 -15.26 -0.48
CA ARG A 126 5.87 -15.52 -1.10
C ARG A 126 6.48 -16.89 -0.78
N ILE A 127 6.03 -17.56 0.28
CA ILE A 127 6.76 -18.69 0.90
C ILE A 127 5.94 -19.98 1.02
N GLY A 128 4.95 -20.17 0.14
CA GLY A 128 4.05 -21.31 0.16
C GLY A 128 4.71 -22.68 0.39
N PRO A 129 5.78 -23.04 -0.35
CA PRO A 129 6.46 -24.33 -0.16
C PRO A 129 7.03 -24.57 1.24
N PHE A 130 7.31 -23.50 1.99
CA PHE A 130 7.91 -23.56 3.32
C PHE A 130 6.89 -23.40 4.46
N MET A 131 5.67 -22.99 4.13
CA MET A 131 4.65 -22.57 5.10
C MET A 131 4.28 -23.64 6.11
N HIS A 132 4.09 -24.90 5.66
CA HIS A 132 3.65 -25.99 6.52
C HIS A 132 4.52 -26.19 7.77
N GLY A 133 5.85 -26.11 7.62
CA GLY A 133 6.79 -26.30 8.73
C GLY A 133 6.63 -25.21 9.80
N TYR A 134 6.55 -23.96 9.38
CA TYR A 134 6.40 -22.81 10.29
C TYR A 134 5.04 -22.79 10.98
N VAL A 135 3.96 -23.07 10.27
CA VAL A 135 2.61 -23.18 10.86
C VAL A 135 2.61 -24.24 11.97
N LYS A 136 3.18 -25.43 11.72
CA LYS A 136 3.28 -26.49 12.73
C LYS A 136 4.08 -26.07 13.97
N GLU A 137 5.14 -25.28 13.79
CA GLU A 137 5.95 -24.77 14.91
C GLU A 137 5.16 -23.71 15.72
N ILE A 138 4.47 -22.79 15.06
CA ILE A 138 3.64 -21.75 15.68
C ILE A 138 2.47 -22.39 16.46
N HIS A 139 1.79 -23.35 15.85
CA HIS A 139 0.68 -24.08 16.49
C HIS A 139 1.13 -24.86 17.75
N LYS A 140 2.37 -25.35 17.83
CA LYS A 140 2.91 -25.98 19.07
C LYS A 140 2.97 -25.01 20.25
N ALA A 141 3.09 -23.70 19.99
CA ALA A 141 3.02 -22.65 21.00
C ALA A 141 1.56 -22.21 21.32
N GLY A 142 0.56 -22.86 20.73
CA GLY A 142 -0.85 -22.43 20.78
C GLY A 142 -1.17 -21.22 19.91
N GLY A 143 -0.24 -20.83 19.04
CA GLY A 143 -0.36 -19.63 18.21
C GLY A 143 -1.22 -19.84 16.96
N LYS A 144 -1.47 -18.73 16.25
CA LYS A 144 -2.22 -18.68 14.98
C LYS A 144 -1.39 -18.00 13.89
N VAL A 145 -1.64 -18.38 12.64
CA VAL A 145 -1.02 -17.76 11.49
C VAL A 145 -2.07 -17.03 10.67
N TYR A 146 -1.93 -15.71 10.57
CA TYR A 146 -2.76 -14.85 9.74
C TYR A 146 -2.03 -14.49 8.46
N LEU A 147 -2.76 -14.33 7.38
CA LEU A 147 -2.22 -14.08 6.05
C LEU A 147 -2.91 -12.89 5.39
N ASN A 148 -2.14 -11.94 4.88
CA ASN A 148 -2.63 -11.01 3.86
C ASN A 148 -2.22 -11.57 2.49
N PRO A 149 -3.17 -11.92 1.61
CA PRO A 149 -2.86 -12.59 0.34
C PRO A 149 -2.28 -11.63 -0.72
N ASP A 150 -2.23 -10.31 -0.45
CA ASP A 150 -1.96 -9.28 -1.46
C ASP A 150 -3.05 -9.31 -2.58
N GLY A 151 -2.84 -8.59 -3.67
CA GLY A 151 -3.77 -8.51 -4.79
C GLY A 151 -3.25 -9.19 -6.05
N HIS A 152 -3.46 -10.49 -6.24
CA HIS A 152 -3.16 -11.22 -7.48
C HIS A 152 -1.72 -11.01 -8.02
N GLU A 153 -0.68 -11.11 -7.17
CA GLU A 153 0.72 -10.89 -7.60
C GLU A 153 1.10 -11.72 -8.83
N TRP A 154 0.51 -12.90 -8.97
CA TRP A 154 0.71 -13.79 -10.12
C TRP A 154 0.13 -13.27 -11.45
N LYS A 155 -0.74 -12.25 -11.43
CA LYS A 155 -1.25 -11.60 -12.65
C LYS A 155 -0.35 -10.49 -13.17
N ARG A 156 0.65 -10.06 -12.39
CA ARG A 156 1.49 -8.92 -12.78
C ARG A 156 2.36 -9.25 -13.99
N SER A 157 2.37 -8.36 -14.97
CA SER A 157 3.07 -8.52 -16.25
C SER A 157 4.59 -8.55 -16.10
N LYS A 158 5.15 -7.95 -15.03
CA LYS A 158 6.59 -7.97 -14.73
C LYS A 158 7.17 -9.38 -14.53
N TRP A 159 6.33 -10.38 -14.27
CA TRP A 159 6.75 -11.74 -13.99
C TRP A 159 6.68 -12.64 -15.23
N SER A 160 7.73 -13.44 -15.46
CA SER A 160 7.70 -14.49 -16.47
C SER A 160 6.67 -15.59 -16.12
N ALA A 161 6.25 -16.39 -17.09
CA ALA A 161 5.26 -17.43 -16.88
C ALA A 161 5.62 -18.44 -15.76
N PRO A 162 6.89 -18.96 -15.65
CA PRO A 162 7.26 -19.82 -14.53
C PRO A 162 7.14 -19.13 -13.16
N VAL A 163 7.52 -17.85 -13.08
CA VAL A 163 7.43 -17.07 -11.85
C VAL A 163 5.96 -16.83 -11.47
N ARG A 164 5.10 -16.51 -12.43
CA ARG A 164 3.65 -16.38 -12.19
C ARG A 164 3.04 -17.68 -11.67
N ARG A 165 3.47 -18.84 -12.22
CA ARG A 165 3.04 -20.15 -11.73
C ARG A 165 3.50 -20.37 -10.29
N TYR A 166 4.74 -20.04 -9.96
CA TYR A 166 5.25 -20.10 -8.58
C TYR A 166 4.39 -19.27 -7.63
N TRP A 167 4.07 -18.02 -7.99
CA TRP A 167 3.25 -17.14 -7.17
C TRP A 167 1.85 -17.72 -6.93
N LYS A 168 1.21 -18.26 -7.97
CA LYS A 168 -0.12 -18.88 -7.86
C LYS A 168 -0.11 -20.11 -6.94
N GLU A 169 0.89 -20.98 -7.09
CA GLU A 169 1.04 -22.16 -6.23
C GLU A 169 1.42 -21.78 -4.79
N SER A 170 2.25 -20.78 -4.62
CA SER A 170 2.60 -20.26 -3.30
C SER A 170 1.38 -19.68 -2.58
N GLU A 171 0.55 -18.87 -3.27
CA GLU A 171 -0.72 -18.36 -2.75
C GLU A 171 -1.62 -19.51 -2.30
N ARG A 172 -1.81 -20.51 -3.15
CA ARG A 172 -2.60 -21.70 -2.82
C ARG A 172 -2.14 -22.41 -1.56
N MET A 173 -0.81 -22.62 -1.43
CA MET A 173 -0.24 -23.30 -0.26
C MET A 173 -0.38 -22.46 1.00
N MET A 174 -0.18 -21.16 0.92
CA MET A 174 -0.27 -20.26 2.08
C MET A 174 -1.73 -20.12 2.55
N VAL A 175 -2.68 -19.93 1.64
CA VAL A 175 -4.11 -19.89 1.98
C VAL A 175 -4.57 -21.20 2.63
N ARG A 176 -4.09 -22.36 2.13
CA ARG A 176 -4.41 -23.67 2.73
C ARG A 176 -4.00 -23.79 4.19
N HIS A 177 -2.91 -23.13 4.58
CA HIS A 177 -2.29 -23.31 5.91
C HIS A 177 -2.53 -22.14 6.86
N ALA A 178 -3.13 -21.03 6.39
CA ALA A 178 -3.48 -19.91 7.24
C ALA A 178 -4.69 -20.22 8.12
N ASP A 179 -4.66 -19.77 9.38
CA ASP A 179 -5.80 -19.85 10.29
C ASP A 179 -6.84 -18.75 10.00
N LEU A 180 -6.38 -17.61 9.45
CA LEU A 180 -7.23 -16.51 8.98
C LEU A 180 -6.56 -15.80 7.80
N VAL A 181 -7.32 -15.55 6.74
CA VAL A 181 -6.90 -14.73 5.61
C VAL A 181 -7.55 -13.36 5.73
N ILE A 182 -6.74 -12.32 5.95
CA ILE A 182 -7.18 -10.92 6.06
C ILE A 182 -6.99 -10.27 4.70
N CYS A 183 -8.07 -10.11 3.95
CA CYS A 183 -8.07 -9.53 2.61
C CYS A 183 -8.23 -8.02 2.69
N ASP A 184 -7.53 -7.29 1.85
CA ASP A 184 -7.58 -5.82 1.79
C ASP A 184 -8.71 -5.27 0.91
N SER A 185 -9.46 -6.16 0.23
CA SER A 185 -10.59 -5.85 -0.65
C SER A 185 -11.65 -6.94 -0.55
N VAL A 186 -12.92 -6.56 -0.62
CA VAL A 186 -14.05 -7.51 -0.69
C VAL A 186 -13.95 -8.39 -1.94
N ASN A 187 -13.44 -7.83 -3.05
CA ASN A 187 -13.23 -8.59 -4.27
C ASN A 187 -12.12 -9.64 -4.11
N ILE A 188 -11.05 -9.33 -3.37
CA ILE A 188 -10.00 -10.31 -3.03
C ILE A 188 -10.55 -11.36 -2.08
N GLU A 189 -11.36 -10.99 -1.09
CA GLU A 189 -12.00 -11.96 -0.21
C GLU A 189 -12.89 -12.95 -0.98
N LYS A 190 -13.76 -12.45 -1.85
CA LYS A 190 -14.59 -13.30 -2.74
C LYS A 190 -13.76 -14.22 -3.62
N TYR A 191 -12.66 -13.70 -4.17
CA TYR A 191 -11.72 -14.51 -4.94
C TYR A 191 -11.11 -15.63 -4.11
N ILE A 192 -10.59 -15.36 -2.91
CA ILE A 192 -10.02 -16.37 -2.01
C ILE A 192 -11.06 -17.45 -1.64
N GLN A 193 -12.25 -17.02 -1.27
CA GLN A 193 -13.36 -17.95 -0.93
C GLN A 193 -13.77 -18.83 -2.10
N THR A 194 -13.79 -18.29 -3.32
CA THR A 194 -14.21 -19.02 -4.54
C THR A 194 -13.11 -19.94 -5.05
N GLU A 195 -11.92 -19.40 -5.25
CA GLU A 195 -10.78 -20.10 -5.85
C GLU A 195 -10.28 -21.23 -4.95
N TYR A 196 -10.27 -20.99 -3.63
CA TYR A 196 -9.73 -21.92 -2.64
C TYR A 196 -10.81 -22.59 -1.79
N ARG A 197 -12.07 -22.60 -2.25
CA ARG A 197 -13.25 -23.17 -1.54
C ARG A 197 -13.01 -24.57 -0.99
N ARG A 198 -12.20 -25.40 -1.66
CA ARG A 198 -11.87 -26.77 -1.21
C ARG A 198 -11.10 -26.83 0.10
N TYR A 199 -10.47 -25.73 0.51
CA TYR A 199 -9.75 -25.63 1.80
C TYR A 199 -10.60 -24.95 2.87
N ASN A 200 -11.78 -24.45 2.53
CA ASN A 200 -12.68 -23.71 3.41
C ASN A 200 -11.94 -22.63 4.24
N PRO A 201 -11.19 -21.70 3.59
CA PRO A 201 -10.39 -20.73 4.31
C PRO A 201 -11.27 -19.81 5.16
N ALA A 202 -10.92 -19.60 6.42
CA ALA A 202 -11.48 -18.52 7.21
C ALA A 202 -10.97 -17.19 6.64
N THR A 203 -11.87 -16.26 6.32
CA THR A 203 -11.53 -14.97 5.71
C THR A 203 -12.17 -13.82 6.46
N THR A 204 -11.54 -12.66 6.37
CA THR A 204 -12.13 -11.37 6.76
C THR A 204 -11.61 -10.27 5.85
N PHE A 205 -12.42 -9.24 5.65
CA PHE A 205 -12.02 -8.06 4.89
C PHE A 205 -11.60 -6.94 5.85
N ILE A 206 -10.37 -6.49 5.77
CA ILE A 206 -9.88 -5.26 6.42
C ILE A 206 -8.97 -4.53 5.43
N ALA A 207 -9.46 -3.41 4.91
CA ALA A 207 -8.75 -2.58 3.94
C ALA A 207 -7.54 -1.85 4.56
N TYR A 208 -6.78 -1.15 3.71
CA TYR A 208 -5.84 -0.13 4.17
C TYR A 208 -6.58 1.11 4.64
N GLY A 209 -5.92 1.89 5.50
CA GLY A 209 -6.44 3.16 5.97
C GLY A 209 -5.91 4.36 5.18
N ALA A 210 -6.61 5.48 5.28
CA ALA A 210 -6.13 6.77 4.81
C ALA A 210 -6.45 7.89 5.80
N GLU A 211 -5.71 8.97 5.70
CA GLU A 211 -5.96 10.21 6.42
C GLU A 211 -6.73 11.19 5.54
N ILE A 212 -7.75 11.80 6.12
CA ILE A 212 -8.56 12.83 5.45
C ILE A 212 -8.26 14.25 5.93
N ARG A 213 -7.36 14.41 6.90
CA ARG A 213 -6.94 15.73 7.36
C ARG A 213 -6.25 16.50 6.23
N PRO A 214 -6.48 17.80 6.12
CA PRO A 214 -5.75 18.63 5.17
C PRO A 214 -4.23 18.57 5.41
N SER A 215 -3.46 18.91 4.36
CA SER A 215 -2.02 19.12 4.51
C SER A 215 -1.76 20.27 5.50
N VAL A 216 -0.71 20.14 6.28
CA VAL A 216 -0.25 21.22 7.17
C VAL A 216 0.40 22.38 6.40
N LEU A 217 0.78 22.15 5.14
CA LEU A 217 1.34 23.19 4.27
C LEU A 217 0.25 24.15 3.82
N THR A 218 0.53 25.46 3.87
CA THR A 218 -0.34 26.49 3.30
C THR A 218 -0.23 26.53 1.78
N ASP A 219 -1.11 27.26 1.10
CA ASP A 219 -1.11 27.38 -0.37
C ASP A 219 0.11 28.12 -0.91
N ASP A 220 0.72 28.97 -0.10
CA ASP A 220 1.91 29.75 -0.36
C ASP A 220 3.20 29.16 0.25
N ALA A 221 3.12 27.98 0.84
CA ALA A 221 4.26 27.31 1.43
C ALA A 221 5.42 27.19 0.43
N PRO A 222 6.66 27.58 0.81
CA PRO A 222 7.81 27.57 -0.10
C PRO A 222 8.09 26.22 -0.73
N GLU A 223 7.81 25.14 -0.01
CA GLU A 223 7.98 23.75 -0.46
C GLU A 223 7.05 23.46 -1.67
N PHE A 224 5.78 23.86 -1.56
CA PHE A 224 4.79 23.65 -2.62
C PHE A 224 5.01 24.57 -3.81
N VAL A 225 5.15 25.88 -3.57
CA VAL A 225 5.40 26.88 -4.63
C VAL A 225 6.73 26.60 -5.33
N GLY A 226 7.77 26.24 -4.57
CA GLY A 226 9.07 25.86 -5.12
C GLY A 226 8.99 24.60 -5.96
N TRP A 227 8.18 23.61 -5.56
CA TRP A 227 7.93 22.39 -6.34
C TRP A 227 7.26 22.74 -7.68
N GLN A 228 6.17 23.54 -7.69
CA GLN A 228 5.50 23.95 -8.92
C GLN A 228 6.45 24.67 -9.89
N LYS A 229 7.23 25.62 -9.39
CA LYS A 229 8.19 26.38 -10.19
C LYS A 229 9.29 25.49 -10.79
N ARG A 230 9.87 24.59 -10.00
CA ARG A 230 10.93 23.68 -10.49
C ARG A 230 10.47 22.80 -11.63
N HIS A 231 9.20 22.40 -11.63
CA HIS A 231 8.66 21.54 -12.68
C HIS A 231 7.91 22.29 -13.78
N GLY A 232 7.90 23.63 -13.75
CA GLY A 232 7.24 24.47 -14.76
C GLY A 232 5.75 24.17 -14.89
N LEU A 233 5.09 23.85 -13.74
CA LEU A 233 3.66 23.57 -13.71
C LEU A 233 2.85 24.86 -13.70
N SER A 234 1.78 24.89 -14.49
CA SER A 234 0.75 25.90 -14.39
C SER A 234 0.01 25.79 -13.05
N VAL A 235 -0.75 26.85 -12.70
CA VAL A 235 -1.58 26.82 -11.48
C VAL A 235 -2.66 25.73 -11.55
N ALA A 236 -3.15 25.43 -12.76
CA ALA A 236 -4.17 24.42 -12.99
C ALA A 236 -3.54 23.15 -13.58
N TYR A 237 -3.59 22.07 -12.86
CA TYR A 237 -3.00 20.79 -13.28
C TYR A 237 -3.82 19.58 -12.77
N PHE A 238 -3.75 18.50 -13.51
CA PHE A 238 -4.16 17.17 -13.08
C PHE A 238 -2.96 16.40 -12.52
N THR A 239 -3.21 15.37 -11.70
CA THR A 239 -2.14 14.53 -11.16
C THR A 239 -2.35 13.05 -11.43
N VAL A 240 -1.22 12.34 -11.58
CA VAL A 240 -1.11 10.88 -11.48
C VAL A 240 -0.05 10.57 -10.43
N VAL A 241 -0.34 9.67 -9.50
CA VAL A 241 0.63 9.23 -8.49
C VAL A 241 0.71 7.70 -8.50
N GLY A 242 1.85 7.18 -8.84
CA GLY A 242 2.04 5.72 -8.87
C GLY A 242 3.37 5.32 -9.50
N ARG A 243 3.73 4.05 -9.35
CA ARG A 243 4.94 3.51 -9.99
C ARG A 243 4.78 3.48 -11.51
N CYS A 244 5.86 3.69 -12.24
CA CYS A 244 5.91 3.51 -13.68
C CYS A 244 5.96 2.01 -14.01
N VAL A 245 4.78 1.36 -14.03
CA VAL A 245 4.57 -0.06 -14.34
C VAL A 245 3.34 -0.23 -15.23
N PRO A 246 3.30 -1.27 -16.09
CA PRO A 246 2.20 -1.45 -17.05
C PRO A 246 0.81 -1.49 -16.41
N GLU A 247 0.71 -2.08 -15.21
CA GLU A 247 -0.57 -2.22 -14.49
C GLU A 247 -1.20 -0.88 -14.08
N ASN A 248 -0.42 0.21 -14.05
CA ASN A 248 -0.91 1.55 -13.73
C ASN A 248 -1.43 2.30 -14.97
N ASN A 249 -1.35 1.70 -16.15
CA ASN A 249 -1.92 2.21 -17.40
C ASN A 249 -1.50 3.67 -17.74
N LEU A 250 -0.25 4.02 -17.41
CA LEU A 250 0.27 5.36 -17.64
C LEU A 250 0.28 5.70 -19.15
N GLU A 251 0.57 4.72 -20.01
CA GLU A 251 0.50 4.85 -21.48
C GLU A 251 -0.90 5.32 -21.92
N THR A 252 -1.95 4.67 -21.44
CA THR A 252 -3.34 5.05 -21.77
C THR A 252 -3.66 6.46 -21.26
N ILE A 253 -3.29 6.76 -20.01
CA ILE A 253 -3.55 8.09 -19.42
C ILE A 253 -2.86 9.19 -20.24
N ILE A 254 -1.60 9.02 -20.60
CA ILE A 254 -0.84 10.00 -21.39
C ILE A 254 -1.46 10.14 -22.78
N ARG A 255 -1.70 9.04 -23.49
CA ARG A 255 -2.30 9.06 -24.83
C ARG A 255 -3.63 9.78 -24.86
N GLU A 256 -4.50 9.47 -23.93
CA GLU A 256 -5.83 10.08 -23.85
C GLU A 256 -5.77 11.54 -23.40
N PHE A 257 -4.85 11.88 -22.48
CA PHE A 257 -4.63 13.28 -22.10
C PHE A 257 -4.18 14.13 -23.28
N MET A 258 -3.27 13.63 -24.14
CA MET A 258 -2.82 14.31 -25.35
C MET A 258 -3.96 14.58 -26.33
N LYS A 259 -4.98 13.73 -26.38
CA LYS A 259 -6.18 13.91 -27.23
C LYS A 259 -7.17 14.91 -26.66
N SER A 260 -7.15 15.16 -25.36
CA SER A 260 -8.08 16.07 -24.70
C SER A 260 -7.80 17.53 -25.07
N ARG A 261 -8.85 18.36 -25.00
CA ARG A 261 -8.78 19.80 -25.29
C ARG A 261 -8.43 20.65 -24.06
N THR A 262 -8.17 20.00 -22.93
CA THR A 262 -7.79 20.72 -21.71
C THR A 262 -6.54 21.57 -21.92
N ASN A 263 -6.50 22.74 -21.30
CA ASN A 263 -5.32 23.61 -21.27
C ASN A 263 -4.51 23.47 -19.97
N LYS A 264 -4.90 22.53 -19.09
CA LYS A 264 -4.23 22.24 -17.83
C LYS A 264 -3.04 21.33 -18.03
N ASP A 265 -2.08 21.39 -17.11
CA ASP A 265 -0.94 20.47 -17.13
C ASP A 265 -1.30 19.10 -16.54
N LEU A 266 -0.50 18.10 -16.86
CA LEU A 266 -0.52 16.77 -16.24
C LEU A 266 0.78 16.55 -15.48
N ALA A 267 0.72 16.59 -14.16
CA ALA A 267 1.84 16.27 -13.27
C ALA A 267 1.87 14.77 -12.98
N ILE A 268 2.88 14.08 -13.51
CA ILE A 268 3.09 12.64 -13.34
C ILE A 268 4.13 12.43 -12.26
N ILE A 269 3.66 12.01 -11.07
CA ILE A 269 4.48 11.69 -9.90
C ILE A 269 4.74 10.19 -9.91
N THR A 270 5.92 9.80 -10.34
CA THR A 270 6.29 8.39 -10.52
C THR A 270 7.75 8.14 -10.15
N THR A 271 8.09 6.87 -9.95
CA THR A 271 9.48 6.45 -9.77
C THR A 271 10.22 6.46 -11.10
N ASP A 272 11.51 6.74 -11.05
CA ASP A 272 12.37 6.64 -12.23
C ASP A 272 12.38 5.20 -12.75
N ASN A 273 12.04 5.06 -14.02
CA ASN A 273 12.10 3.82 -14.78
C ASN A 273 12.46 4.16 -16.22
N ASP A 274 13.76 4.40 -16.43
CA ASP A 274 14.28 4.92 -17.71
C ASP A 274 13.89 4.06 -18.91
N SER A 275 13.79 2.75 -18.76
CA SER A 275 13.40 1.86 -19.86
C SER A 275 11.95 2.04 -20.24
N MET A 276 11.08 2.13 -19.28
CA MET A 276 9.65 2.32 -19.54
C MET A 276 9.34 3.74 -19.99
N LEU A 277 10.01 4.74 -19.44
CA LEU A 277 9.85 6.13 -19.90
C LEU A 277 10.31 6.33 -21.35
N ARG A 278 11.42 5.67 -21.74
CA ARG A 278 11.85 5.66 -23.14
C ARG A 278 10.85 4.96 -24.06
N GLU A 279 10.34 3.80 -23.65
CA GLU A 279 9.30 3.09 -24.41
C GLU A 279 8.03 3.94 -24.60
N LEU A 280 7.60 4.66 -23.56
CA LEU A 280 6.48 5.58 -23.63
C LEU A 280 6.76 6.75 -24.57
N GLU A 281 7.98 7.33 -24.54
CA GLU A 281 8.37 8.39 -25.45
C GLU A 281 8.43 7.91 -26.91
N GLU A 282 9.01 6.74 -27.18
CA GLU A 282 9.06 6.15 -28.52
C GLU A 282 7.67 5.90 -29.11
N LYS A 283 6.71 5.49 -28.28
CA LYS A 283 5.34 5.19 -28.71
C LYS A 283 4.47 6.45 -28.87
N LEU A 284 4.56 7.38 -27.93
CA LEU A 284 3.60 8.45 -27.79
C LEU A 284 4.16 9.82 -28.21
N HIS A 285 5.47 9.98 -28.22
CA HIS A 285 6.15 11.27 -28.40
C HIS A 285 5.59 12.35 -27.47
N TYR A 286 5.35 11.98 -26.20
CA TYR A 286 4.68 12.82 -25.22
C TYR A 286 5.46 14.11 -24.90
N SER A 287 6.76 14.14 -25.13
CA SER A 287 7.60 15.33 -24.95
C SER A 287 7.20 16.50 -25.86
N ARG A 288 6.45 16.23 -26.95
CA ARG A 288 5.90 17.26 -27.84
C ARG A 288 4.71 18.01 -27.22
N ASP A 289 4.03 17.40 -26.25
CA ASP A 289 2.95 18.03 -25.51
C ASP A 289 3.50 18.70 -24.24
N LYS A 290 3.65 20.02 -24.29
CA LYS A 290 4.22 20.80 -23.20
C LYS A 290 3.40 20.75 -21.89
N ARG A 291 2.16 20.27 -21.94
CA ARG A 291 1.31 20.10 -20.76
C ARG A 291 1.74 18.91 -19.90
N ILE A 292 2.47 17.92 -20.45
CA ILE A 292 2.88 16.70 -19.74
C ILE A 292 4.18 16.96 -19.00
N LYS A 293 4.17 16.75 -17.67
CA LYS A 293 5.29 17.00 -16.78
C LYS A 293 5.58 15.77 -15.94
N PHE A 294 6.70 15.10 -16.17
CA PHE A 294 7.26 14.10 -15.26
C PHE A 294 8.01 14.81 -14.14
N VAL A 295 7.52 14.69 -12.92
CA VAL A 295 8.02 15.47 -11.78
C VAL A 295 8.80 14.63 -10.77
N GLY A 296 9.12 13.38 -11.14
CA GLY A 296 9.83 12.46 -10.26
C GLY A 296 9.00 12.00 -9.06
N THR A 297 9.66 11.42 -8.06
CA THR A 297 9.02 10.94 -6.84
C THR A 297 8.97 12.06 -5.79
N VAL A 298 7.83 12.21 -5.14
CA VAL A 298 7.64 13.10 -3.99
C VAL A 298 7.55 12.25 -2.72
N TYR A 299 8.58 12.28 -1.89
CA TYR A 299 8.66 11.48 -0.66
C TYR A 299 8.04 12.18 0.55
N ASP A 300 8.04 13.53 0.56
CA ASP A 300 7.37 14.31 1.60
C ASP A 300 5.86 14.16 1.49
N GLN A 301 5.27 13.53 2.50
CA GLN A 301 3.84 13.19 2.52
C GLN A 301 2.94 14.41 2.63
N GLU A 302 3.38 15.47 3.36
CA GLU A 302 2.60 16.70 3.46
C GLU A 302 2.64 17.49 2.15
N LEU A 303 3.78 17.52 1.47
CA LEU A 303 3.89 18.09 0.12
C LEU A 303 3.05 17.29 -0.88
N LEU A 304 3.11 15.96 -0.87
CA LEU A 304 2.33 15.12 -1.77
C LEU A 304 0.82 15.31 -1.55
N LYS A 305 0.39 15.44 -0.30
CA LYS A 305 -1.00 15.75 0.06
C LYS A 305 -1.40 17.12 -0.46
N LYS A 306 -0.56 18.17 -0.26
CA LYS A 306 -0.81 19.51 -0.79
C LYS A 306 -0.93 19.52 -2.33
N ILE A 307 -0.08 18.78 -3.02
CA ILE A 307 -0.14 18.63 -4.48
C ILE A 307 -1.49 18.06 -4.92
N ARG A 308 -1.98 17.00 -4.24
CA ARG A 308 -3.30 16.41 -4.51
C ARG A 308 -4.45 17.37 -4.20
N GLU A 309 -4.39 18.09 -3.09
CA GLU A 309 -5.41 19.09 -2.71
C GLU A 309 -5.56 20.22 -3.73
N LYS A 310 -4.46 20.65 -4.31
CA LYS A 310 -4.41 21.75 -5.29
C LYS A 310 -4.62 21.29 -6.73
N SER A 311 -4.61 19.99 -6.96
CA SER A 311 -4.89 19.38 -8.27
C SER A 311 -6.35 19.61 -8.68
N CYS A 312 -6.55 19.93 -9.96
CA CYS A 312 -7.89 20.00 -10.56
C CYS A 312 -8.59 18.65 -10.63
N GLY A 313 -7.80 17.56 -10.66
CA GLY A 313 -8.29 16.20 -10.62
C GLY A 313 -7.14 15.19 -10.59
N TYR A 314 -7.48 13.97 -10.21
CA TYR A 314 -6.55 12.85 -10.06
C TYR A 314 -6.94 11.71 -11.01
N PHE A 315 -5.98 11.19 -11.76
CA PHE A 315 -6.17 10.00 -12.57
C PHE A 315 -5.63 8.76 -11.86
N HIS A 316 -6.45 7.73 -11.80
CA HIS A 316 -6.07 6.43 -11.26
C HIS A 316 -6.24 5.34 -12.30
N GLY A 317 -5.13 4.80 -12.79
CA GLY A 317 -5.11 3.77 -13.83
C GLY A 317 -4.83 2.36 -13.31
N HIS A 318 -4.80 2.13 -12.00
CA HIS A 318 -4.43 0.83 -11.44
C HIS A 318 -5.43 -0.26 -11.84
N SER A 319 -4.91 -1.37 -12.40
CA SER A 319 -5.75 -2.44 -13.00
C SER A 319 -5.57 -3.82 -12.36
N VAL A 320 -4.69 -3.97 -11.36
CA VAL A 320 -4.41 -5.24 -10.66
C VAL A 320 -4.20 -4.99 -9.18
N GLY A 321 -4.90 -5.71 -8.33
CA GLY A 321 -4.70 -5.62 -6.88
C GLY A 321 -6.00 -5.60 -6.09
N GLY A 322 -5.93 -5.13 -4.87
CA GLY A 322 -7.04 -4.87 -3.97
C GLY A 322 -7.20 -3.37 -3.71
N THR A 323 -7.42 -2.98 -2.46
CA THR A 323 -7.47 -1.58 -2.05
C THR A 323 -6.11 -0.91 -2.26
N ASN A 324 -6.08 0.15 -3.05
CA ASN A 324 -4.84 0.88 -3.34
C ASN A 324 -4.68 2.09 -2.40
N PRO A 325 -3.61 2.16 -1.58
CA PRO A 325 -3.40 3.30 -0.68
C PRO A 325 -3.38 4.65 -1.39
N SER A 326 -2.74 4.75 -2.58
CA SER A 326 -2.70 6.01 -3.34
C SER A 326 -4.08 6.48 -3.82
N LEU A 327 -5.02 5.53 -4.09
CA LEU A 327 -6.40 5.87 -4.40
C LEU A 327 -7.12 6.42 -3.16
N LEU A 328 -6.95 5.79 -2.02
CA LEU A 328 -7.55 6.27 -0.76
C LEU A 328 -7.06 7.67 -0.39
N GLU A 329 -5.75 7.91 -0.52
CA GLU A 329 -5.15 9.22 -0.29
C GLU A 329 -5.68 10.28 -1.28
N ALA A 330 -5.89 9.92 -2.55
CA ALA A 330 -6.45 10.81 -3.55
C ALA A 330 -7.93 11.14 -3.24
N LEU A 331 -8.74 10.15 -2.91
CA LEU A 331 -10.14 10.36 -2.50
C LEU A 331 -10.25 11.23 -1.23
N GLY A 332 -9.28 11.11 -0.31
CA GLY A 332 -9.21 11.92 0.90
C GLY A 332 -8.76 13.37 0.66
N SER A 333 -8.07 13.65 -0.45
CA SER A 333 -7.41 14.95 -0.69
C SER A 333 -7.94 15.68 -1.91
N THR A 334 -8.15 15.00 -3.04
CA THR A 334 -8.54 15.59 -4.32
C THR A 334 -10.05 15.62 -4.49
N LYS A 335 -10.59 16.73 -5.00
CA LYS A 335 -12.04 16.89 -5.17
C LYS A 335 -12.60 16.07 -6.34
N LEU A 336 -11.84 15.91 -7.42
CA LEU A 336 -12.26 15.19 -8.62
C LEU A 336 -11.34 14.01 -8.88
N ASN A 337 -11.88 12.80 -8.83
CA ASN A 337 -11.13 11.57 -9.07
C ASN A 337 -11.69 10.87 -10.31
N MET A 338 -10.81 10.53 -11.25
CA MET A 338 -11.14 9.83 -12.51
C MET A 338 -10.41 8.49 -12.51
N LEU A 339 -11.17 7.41 -12.34
CA LEU A 339 -10.66 6.08 -12.03
C LEU A 339 -10.88 5.12 -13.20
N LEU A 340 -9.89 4.28 -13.46
CA LEU A 340 -10.10 3.14 -14.37
C LEU A 340 -11.23 2.26 -13.83
N ASP A 341 -12.20 1.94 -14.69
CA ASP A 341 -13.37 1.15 -14.36
C ASP A 341 -13.03 -0.33 -14.16
N VAL A 342 -12.63 -0.66 -12.94
CA VAL A 342 -12.38 -2.04 -12.49
C VAL A 342 -13.02 -2.25 -11.12
N CYS A 343 -13.34 -3.50 -10.81
CA CYS A 343 -14.15 -3.85 -9.65
C CYS A 343 -13.62 -3.30 -8.31
N PHE A 344 -12.31 -3.31 -8.07
CA PHE A 344 -11.74 -2.81 -6.82
C PHE A 344 -11.65 -1.27 -6.75
N ASN A 345 -11.53 -0.56 -7.88
CA ASN A 345 -11.65 0.90 -7.89
C ASN A 345 -13.09 1.33 -7.61
N ARG A 346 -14.07 0.62 -8.19
CA ARG A 346 -15.49 0.83 -7.89
C ARG A 346 -15.84 0.48 -6.45
N GLU A 347 -15.28 -0.60 -5.89
CA GLU A 347 -15.46 -0.97 -4.49
C GLU A 347 -15.04 0.17 -3.55
N VAL A 348 -13.90 0.80 -3.86
CA VAL A 348 -13.35 1.86 -3.00
C VAL A 348 -14.13 3.16 -3.13
N ALA A 349 -14.37 3.64 -4.34
CA ALA A 349 -14.88 4.99 -4.58
C ALA A 349 -16.42 5.06 -4.78
N GLU A 350 -17.07 3.96 -5.14
CA GLU A 350 -18.53 3.89 -5.40
C GLU A 350 -18.99 5.01 -6.37
N ASP A 351 -19.90 5.89 -5.94
CA ASP A 351 -20.41 7.04 -6.71
C ASP A 351 -19.65 8.35 -6.44
N ALA A 352 -18.52 8.28 -5.73
CA ALA A 352 -17.70 9.43 -5.36
C ALA A 352 -16.59 9.78 -6.37
N ALA A 353 -16.61 9.14 -7.54
CA ALA A 353 -15.62 9.35 -8.59
C ALA A 353 -16.26 9.23 -9.98
N LEU A 354 -15.56 9.72 -11.00
CA LEU A 354 -15.86 9.46 -12.39
C LEU A 354 -15.04 8.25 -12.88
N TYR A 355 -15.59 7.50 -13.83
CA TYR A 355 -14.96 6.26 -14.31
C TYR A 355 -14.68 6.33 -15.79
N TRP A 356 -13.54 5.75 -16.19
CA TRP A 356 -13.10 5.64 -17.57
C TRP A 356 -12.67 4.21 -17.89
N ASN A 357 -12.75 3.82 -19.13
CA ASN A 357 -12.27 2.54 -19.65
C ASN A 357 -11.07 2.74 -20.60
N LYS A 358 -10.50 1.65 -21.11
CA LYS A 358 -9.33 1.70 -21.99
C LYS A 358 -9.64 1.95 -23.46
N GLU A 359 -10.90 2.15 -23.79
CA GLU A 359 -11.32 2.42 -25.15
C GLU A 359 -10.75 3.76 -25.63
N ASP A 360 -10.49 3.84 -26.93
CA ASP A 360 -9.89 5.02 -27.54
C ASP A 360 -10.84 6.22 -27.44
N GLY A 361 -10.33 7.32 -26.89
CA GLY A 361 -11.08 8.57 -26.71
C GLY A 361 -11.94 8.63 -25.43
N ASP A 362 -12.13 7.55 -24.69
CA ASP A 362 -13.03 7.53 -23.51
C ASP A 362 -12.53 8.46 -22.40
N LEU A 363 -11.26 8.31 -21.99
CA LEU A 363 -10.69 9.19 -20.98
C LEU A 363 -10.51 10.62 -21.50
N ALA A 364 -10.20 10.83 -22.78
CA ALA A 364 -10.11 12.16 -23.37
C ALA A 364 -11.46 12.90 -23.27
N ALA A 365 -12.55 12.23 -23.65
CA ALA A 365 -13.91 12.78 -23.52
C ALA A 365 -14.29 13.05 -22.06
N LEU A 366 -13.85 12.16 -21.12
CA LEU A 366 -14.06 12.38 -19.70
C LEU A 366 -13.32 13.62 -19.18
N ILE A 367 -12.08 13.86 -19.62
CA ILE A 367 -11.30 15.05 -19.26
C ILE A 367 -12.01 16.30 -19.76
N ASP A 368 -12.44 16.34 -21.02
CA ASP A 368 -13.15 17.46 -21.60
C ASP A 368 -14.47 17.75 -20.87
N ARG A 369 -15.20 16.69 -20.48
CA ARG A 369 -16.42 16.82 -19.68
C ARG A 369 -16.11 17.32 -18.27
N ALA A 370 -15.03 16.84 -17.65
CA ALA A 370 -14.58 17.29 -16.32
C ALA A 370 -14.22 18.79 -16.32
N ASP A 371 -13.60 19.29 -17.39
CA ASP A 371 -13.28 20.72 -17.55
C ASP A 371 -14.53 21.60 -17.66
N ALA A 372 -15.63 21.06 -18.17
CA ALA A 372 -16.92 21.76 -18.28
C ALA A 372 -17.78 21.66 -17.00
N MET A 373 -17.37 20.89 -16.01
CA MET A 373 -18.14 20.72 -14.75
C MET A 373 -18.16 22.00 -13.93
N SER A 374 -19.29 22.26 -13.30
CA SER A 374 -19.41 23.37 -12.34
C SER A 374 -18.56 23.11 -11.08
N LYS A 375 -18.05 24.17 -10.47
CA LYS A 375 -17.34 24.06 -9.17
C LYS A 375 -18.17 23.33 -8.13
N LYS A 376 -19.49 23.58 -8.09
CA LYS A 376 -20.41 22.92 -7.15
C LYS A 376 -20.43 21.40 -7.37
N ALA A 377 -20.54 20.93 -8.61
CA ALA A 377 -20.55 19.49 -8.90
C ALA A 377 -19.22 18.80 -8.53
N ILE A 378 -18.09 19.47 -8.75
CA ILE A 378 -16.77 18.97 -8.33
C ILE A 378 -16.65 18.90 -6.82
N GLU A 379 -17.17 19.91 -6.10
CA GLU A 379 -17.16 19.93 -4.64
C GLU A 379 -18.07 18.84 -4.04
N GLU A 380 -19.21 18.59 -4.65
CA GLU A 380 -20.11 17.52 -4.24
C GLU A 380 -19.44 16.14 -4.37
N LEU A 381 -18.73 15.86 -5.47
CA LEU A 381 -17.95 14.63 -5.65
C LEU A 381 -16.83 14.53 -4.61
N GLY A 382 -16.08 15.60 -4.39
CA GLY A 382 -15.01 15.63 -3.40
C GLY A 382 -15.51 15.41 -1.97
N ASN A 383 -16.66 15.95 -1.62
CA ASN A 383 -17.28 15.72 -0.32
C ASN A 383 -17.76 14.27 -0.17
N LYS A 384 -18.38 13.68 -1.20
CA LYS A 384 -18.73 12.25 -1.23
C LYS A 384 -17.49 11.38 -1.02
N ALA A 385 -16.38 11.68 -1.73
CA ALA A 385 -15.13 10.94 -1.61
C ALA A 385 -14.55 11.00 -0.19
N LYS A 386 -14.52 12.18 0.43
CA LYS A 386 -14.06 12.33 1.82
C LYS A 386 -14.93 11.60 2.81
N VAL A 387 -16.26 11.69 2.67
CA VAL A 387 -17.21 10.96 3.52
C VAL A 387 -17.03 9.46 3.37
N ARG A 388 -16.84 8.97 2.14
CA ARG A 388 -16.59 7.54 1.87
C ARG A 388 -15.33 7.06 2.56
N VAL A 389 -14.20 7.79 2.42
CA VAL A 389 -12.93 7.44 3.08
C VAL A 389 -13.06 7.51 4.59
N SER A 390 -13.67 8.56 5.14
CA SER A 390 -13.89 8.70 6.58
C SER A 390 -14.67 7.53 7.17
N ASN A 391 -15.75 7.13 6.51
CA ASN A 391 -16.67 6.13 7.03
C ASN A 391 -16.15 4.69 6.87
N ALA A 392 -15.37 4.41 5.83
CA ALA A 392 -14.98 3.04 5.51
C ALA A 392 -13.47 2.76 5.64
N TYR A 393 -12.63 3.79 5.48
CA TYR A 393 -11.18 3.64 5.32
C TYR A 393 -10.37 4.54 6.25
N SER A 394 -10.95 5.19 7.26
CA SER A 394 -10.15 5.95 8.24
C SER A 394 -9.23 5.03 9.03
N TRP A 395 -8.04 5.50 9.36
CA TRP A 395 -7.06 4.73 10.13
C TRP A 395 -7.59 4.34 11.51
N GLU A 396 -8.43 5.19 12.14
CA GLU A 396 -9.09 4.87 13.42
C GLU A 396 -9.93 3.61 13.30
N ARG A 397 -10.72 3.52 12.23
CA ARG A 397 -11.59 2.36 11.98
C ARG A 397 -10.77 1.13 11.62
N ILE A 398 -9.79 1.27 10.73
CA ILE A 398 -8.96 0.15 10.25
C ILE A 398 -8.13 -0.41 11.41
N SER A 399 -7.45 0.44 12.18
CA SER A 399 -6.65 0.01 13.33
C SER A 399 -7.52 -0.69 14.39
N SER A 400 -8.72 -0.14 14.69
CA SER A 400 -9.66 -0.78 15.60
C SER A 400 -10.08 -2.18 15.16
N ARG A 401 -10.30 -2.40 13.85
CA ARG A 401 -10.62 -3.74 13.32
C ARG A 401 -9.44 -4.71 13.45
N TYR A 402 -8.21 -4.26 13.18
CA TYR A 402 -7.01 -5.07 13.40
C TYR A 402 -6.82 -5.40 14.88
N LEU A 403 -7.04 -4.43 15.77
CA LEU A 403 -6.97 -4.67 17.19
C LEU A 403 -7.95 -5.78 17.62
N HIS A 404 -9.20 -5.67 17.18
CA HIS A 404 -10.22 -6.70 17.46
C HIS A 404 -9.77 -8.09 16.98
N VAL A 405 -9.31 -8.22 15.73
CA VAL A 405 -8.86 -9.49 15.16
C VAL A 405 -7.64 -10.07 15.88
N PHE A 406 -6.77 -9.23 16.45
CA PHE A 406 -5.60 -9.67 17.20
C PHE A 406 -5.88 -9.98 18.67
N THR A 407 -7.03 -9.60 19.21
CA THR A 407 -7.35 -9.78 20.65
C THR A 407 -8.47 -10.78 20.93
N VAL A 408 -9.12 -11.28 19.88
CA VAL A 408 -10.14 -12.35 19.92
C VAL A 408 -9.51 -13.68 19.48
#